data_8f288c22f26a6175317d0fd7cd4f21b1
#
_entry.id   8f288c22f26a6175317d0fd7cd4f21b1
#
_cell.length_a   1.000
_cell.length_b   1.000
_cell.length_c   1.000
_cell.angle_alpha   90.00
_cell.angle_beta   90.00
_cell.angle_gamma   90.00
#
_symmetry.space_group_name_H-M   'P 1'
#
loop_
_entity.id
_entity.type
_entity.pdbx_description
1 polymer ?
#
loop_
_entity_poly.entity_id
_entity_poly.type
_entity_poly.pdbx_seq_one_letter_code
_entity_poly.pdbx_strand_id
1 'polypeptide(L)'
;MYKRQVELDGDEMTRIIWDFIKKKLILPYLDIDLKYYDLSVQKRDETDDQITVDAANAIKTYGVGVKCATITPDDSRVSEFNLKKMWRSPNGTIRNILDGTVFRQPIICQNIPRIVRTWDYPIVCLLYTSDAADDC
;
A
#
# COMPACT_ATOMS: atom_id res chain seq x y z
N MET A 1 5.57 4.79 22.95
CA MET A 1 6.26 4.73 21.66
C MET A 1 6.17 3.30 21.16
N TYR A 2 5.56 3.09 20.00
CA TYR A 2 5.40 1.75 19.43
C TYR A 2 6.76 1.27 18.91
N LYS A 3 7.35 0.28 19.57
CA LYS A 3 8.62 -0.33 19.16
C LYS A 3 8.46 -1.40 18.06
N ARG A 4 7.24 -1.81 17.79
CA ARG A 4 6.92 -2.83 16.79
C ARG A 4 6.10 -2.23 15.67
N GLN A 5 6.49 -2.49 14.43
CA GLN A 5 5.78 -2.06 13.23
C GLN A 5 5.63 -3.23 12.28
N VAL A 6 4.52 -3.24 11.55
CA VAL A 6 4.28 -4.22 10.51
C VAL A 6 4.80 -3.66 9.20
N GLU A 7 5.63 -4.44 8.53
CA GLU A 7 6.20 -4.13 7.23
C GLU A 7 5.52 -5.02 6.19
N LEU A 8 4.83 -4.38 5.25
CA LEU A 8 4.17 -5.03 4.13
C LEU A 8 4.97 -4.71 2.87
N ASP A 9 5.85 -5.63 2.49
CA ASP A 9 6.67 -5.46 1.31
C ASP A 9 5.83 -5.61 0.04
N GLY A 10 6.29 -5.00 -1.03
CA GLY A 10 5.57 -4.91 -2.28
C GLY A 10 6.24 -5.64 -3.42
N ASP A 11 5.91 -5.18 -4.63
CA ASP A 11 6.42 -5.72 -5.87
C ASP A 11 7.46 -4.83 -6.52
N GLU A 12 8.28 -5.40 -7.40
CA GLU A 12 9.19 -4.71 -8.32
C GLU A 12 10.09 -3.65 -7.64
N MET A 13 10.10 -2.43 -8.20
CA MET A 13 10.91 -1.30 -7.74
C MET A 13 10.65 -0.91 -6.29
N THR A 14 9.42 -1.03 -5.83
CA THR A 14 9.07 -0.58 -4.47
C THR A 14 9.75 -1.40 -3.40
N ARG A 15 9.97 -2.68 -3.64
CA ARG A 15 10.75 -3.56 -2.76
C ARG A 15 12.20 -3.07 -2.62
N ILE A 16 12.83 -2.71 -3.72
CA ILE A 16 14.19 -2.20 -3.74
C ILE A 16 14.28 -0.85 -3.01
N ILE A 17 13.38 0.06 -3.33
CA ILE A 17 13.34 1.40 -2.71
C ILE A 17 13.07 1.28 -1.21
N TRP A 18 12.17 0.41 -0.80
CA TRP A 18 11.85 0.20 0.61
C TRP A 18 13.04 -0.36 1.40
N ASP A 19 13.76 -1.31 0.83
CA ASP A 19 15.01 -1.82 1.45
C ASP A 19 16.05 -0.71 1.63
N PHE A 20 16.18 0.17 0.64
CA PHE A 20 17.03 1.36 0.73
C PHE A 20 16.59 2.30 1.86
N ILE A 21 15.30 2.59 1.96
CA ILE A 21 14.73 3.44 3.01
C ILE A 21 15.01 2.84 4.38
N LYS A 22 14.76 1.55 4.56
CA LYS A 22 15.06 0.86 5.83
C LYS A 22 16.52 1.01 6.22
N LYS A 23 17.43 0.67 5.32
CA LYS A 23 18.87 0.65 5.60
C LYS A 23 19.47 2.04 5.81
N LYS A 24 18.95 3.06 5.13
CA LYS A 24 19.55 4.41 5.14
C LYS A 24 18.86 5.38 6.09
N LEU A 25 17.55 5.27 6.28
CA LEU A 25 16.76 6.28 6.97
C LEU A 25 16.06 5.78 8.23
N ILE A 26 15.88 4.47 8.40
CA ILE A 26 15.13 3.92 9.53
C ILE A 26 16.05 3.24 10.53
N LEU A 27 16.66 2.14 10.15
CA LEU A 27 17.43 1.29 11.06
C LEU A 27 18.67 1.96 11.68
N PRO A 28 19.35 2.92 11.03
CA PRO A 28 20.46 3.63 11.67
C PRO A 28 20.04 4.56 12.81
N TYR A 29 18.77 4.98 12.86
CA TYR A 29 18.27 6.00 13.78
C TYR A 29 17.21 5.49 14.77
N LEU A 30 16.57 4.36 14.45
CA LEU A 30 15.45 3.85 15.23
C LEU A 30 15.67 2.37 15.59
N ASP A 31 15.54 2.08 16.88
CA ASP A 31 15.49 0.72 17.40
C ASP A 31 14.04 0.21 17.38
N ILE A 32 13.65 -0.40 16.24
CA ILE A 32 12.30 -0.92 16.00
C ILE A 32 12.33 -2.38 15.56
N ASP A 33 11.35 -3.15 16.01
CA ASP A 33 11.13 -4.53 15.60
C ASP A 33 10.13 -4.54 14.42
N LEU A 34 10.62 -4.83 13.22
CA LEU A 34 9.83 -4.91 12.00
C LEU A 34 9.27 -6.31 11.81
N LYS A 35 7.94 -6.45 11.82
CA LYS A 35 7.23 -7.68 11.49
C LYS A 35 6.98 -7.72 9.99
N TYR A 36 7.74 -8.54 9.29
CA TYR A 36 7.77 -8.62 7.84
C TYR A 36 6.65 -9.49 7.27
N TYR A 37 5.94 -8.96 6.28
CA TYR A 37 4.96 -9.66 5.45
C TYR A 37 5.25 -9.38 3.98
N ASP A 38 5.46 -10.44 3.21
CA ASP A 38 5.68 -10.34 1.77
C ASP A 38 4.35 -10.33 1.03
N LEU A 39 3.95 -9.16 0.52
CA LEU A 39 2.74 -8.98 -0.29
C LEU A 39 3.02 -8.93 -1.79
N SER A 40 4.12 -9.53 -2.24
CA SER A 40 4.32 -9.73 -3.67
C SER A 40 3.18 -10.53 -4.30
N VAL A 41 2.92 -10.27 -5.58
CA VAL A 41 1.85 -10.96 -6.30
C VAL A 41 2.02 -12.48 -6.27
N GLN A 42 3.25 -12.97 -6.33
CA GLN A 42 3.58 -14.40 -6.23
C GLN A 42 3.23 -14.96 -4.86
N LYS A 43 3.64 -14.27 -3.78
CA LYS A 43 3.38 -14.75 -2.42
C LYS A 43 1.90 -14.72 -2.06
N ARG A 44 1.18 -13.74 -2.57
CA ARG A 44 -0.27 -13.68 -2.44
C ARG A 44 -0.95 -14.83 -3.17
N ASP A 45 -0.48 -15.18 -4.38
CA ASP A 45 -1.00 -16.31 -5.15
C ASP A 45 -0.72 -17.65 -4.46
N GLU A 46 0.47 -17.86 -3.91
CA GLU A 46 0.83 -19.04 -3.13
C GLU A 46 -0.10 -19.28 -1.93
N THR A 47 -0.43 -18.20 -1.23
CA THR A 47 -1.22 -18.23 0.02
C THR A 47 -2.71 -18.02 -0.18
N ASP A 48 -3.19 -18.00 -1.43
CA ASP A 48 -4.58 -17.64 -1.76
C ASP A 48 -5.02 -16.30 -1.13
N ASP A 49 -4.12 -15.33 -1.11
CA ASP A 49 -4.23 -13.99 -0.52
C ASP A 49 -4.38 -13.97 1.02
N GLN A 50 -4.20 -15.10 1.70
CA GLN A 50 -4.27 -15.16 3.16
C GLN A 50 -3.22 -14.26 3.82
N ILE A 51 -2.04 -14.11 3.21
CA ILE A 51 -0.96 -13.24 3.73
C ILE A 51 -1.41 -11.79 3.89
N THR A 52 -2.30 -11.29 3.01
CA THR A 52 -2.87 -9.94 3.11
C THR A 52 -3.76 -9.79 4.34
N VAL A 53 -4.56 -10.80 4.64
CA VAL A 53 -5.42 -10.84 5.83
C VAL A 53 -4.59 -10.91 7.10
N ASP A 54 -3.57 -11.75 7.13
CA ASP A 54 -2.67 -11.90 8.27
C ASP A 54 -1.90 -10.61 8.56
N ALA A 55 -1.41 -9.94 7.52
CA ALA A 55 -0.74 -8.64 7.63
C ALA A 55 -1.68 -7.56 8.19
N ALA A 56 -2.92 -7.50 7.72
CA ALA A 56 -3.91 -6.54 8.24
C ALA A 56 -4.23 -6.79 9.72
N ASN A 57 -4.40 -8.04 10.14
CA ASN A 57 -4.61 -8.40 11.53
C ASN A 57 -3.39 -8.08 12.41
N ALA A 58 -2.20 -8.26 11.87
CA ALA A 58 -0.98 -7.84 12.55
C ALA A 58 -0.94 -6.31 12.77
N ILE A 59 -1.38 -5.51 11.80
CA ILE A 59 -1.50 -4.05 11.96
C ILE A 59 -2.49 -3.72 13.09
N LYS A 60 -3.64 -4.40 13.18
CA LYS A 60 -4.57 -4.23 14.30
C LYS A 60 -3.89 -4.49 15.64
N THR A 61 -3.06 -5.52 15.72
CA THR A 61 -2.37 -5.91 16.94
C THR A 61 -1.26 -4.94 17.35
N TYR A 62 -0.45 -4.49 16.39
CA TYR A 62 0.72 -3.66 16.67
C TYR A 62 0.46 -2.15 16.50
N GLY A 63 -0.66 -1.77 15.91
CA GLY A 63 -1.13 -0.39 15.79
C GLY A 63 -0.48 0.44 14.69
N VAL A 64 0.59 -0.04 14.05
CA VAL A 64 1.31 0.67 12.97
C VAL A 64 1.73 -0.30 11.89
N GLY A 65 1.49 0.07 10.64
CA GLY A 65 1.97 -0.66 9.48
C GLY A 65 2.42 0.26 8.36
N VAL A 66 3.44 -0.16 7.63
CA VAL A 66 3.93 0.51 6.42
C VAL A 66 3.76 -0.45 5.26
N LYS A 67 3.02 -0.02 4.25
CA LYS A 67 2.76 -0.83 3.05
C LYS A 67 3.46 -0.24 1.83
N CYS A 68 4.22 -1.08 1.14
CA CYS A 68 4.76 -0.79 -0.17
C CYS A 68 3.70 -0.97 -1.26
N ALA A 69 3.96 -0.44 -2.45
CA ALA A 69 3.08 -0.64 -3.59
C ALA A 69 3.08 -2.11 -4.03
N THR A 70 1.92 -2.62 -4.39
CA THR A 70 1.69 -4.00 -4.82
C THR A 70 1.03 -3.99 -6.19
N ILE A 71 1.30 -5.02 -6.98
CA ILE A 71 0.63 -5.25 -8.25
C ILE A 71 -0.81 -5.70 -7.99
N THR A 72 -1.77 -5.03 -8.64
CA THR A 72 -3.13 -5.56 -8.83
C THR A 72 -3.16 -6.18 -10.22
N PRO A 73 -3.20 -7.52 -10.34
CA PRO A 73 -3.06 -8.16 -11.63
C PRO A 73 -4.32 -7.95 -12.50
N ASP A 74 -4.09 -7.59 -13.74
CA ASP A 74 -5.04 -7.69 -14.86
C ASP A 74 -4.84 -9.03 -15.62
N ASP A 75 -5.60 -9.26 -16.66
CA ASP A 75 -5.51 -10.51 -17.46
C ASP A 75 -4.11 -10.72 -18.04
N SER A 76 -3.41 -9.65 -18.42
CA SER A 76 -2.05 -9.74 -18.94
C SER A 76 -1.05 -10.15 -17.87
N ARG A 77 -1.17 -9.59 -16.68
CA ARG A 77 -0.33 -9.91 -15.52
C ARG A 77 -0.61 -11.32 -14.98
N VAL A 78 -1.87 -11.78 -15.02
CA VAL A 78 -2.22 -13.16 -14.67
C VAL A 78 -1.46 -14.14 -15.56
N SER A 79 -1.42 -13.87 -16.87
CA SER A 79 -0.68 -14.70 -17.82
C SER A 79 0.84 -14.60 -17.64
N GLU A 80 1.37 -13.39 -17.45
CA GLU A 80 2.80 -13.12 -17.25
C GLU A 80 3.37 -13.84 -16.03
N PHE A 81 2.68 -13.75 -14.90
CA PHE A 81 3.12 -14.35 -13.63
C PHE A 81 2.56 -15.75 -13.40
N ASN A 82 1.79 -16.30 -14.34
CA ASN A 82 1.14 -17.61 -14.23
C ASN A 82 0.34 -17.77 -12.92
N LEU A 83 -0.50 -16.78 -12.62
CA LEU A 83 -1.29 -16.75 -11.40
C LEU A 83 -2.53 -17.65 -11.50
N LYS A 84 -2.98 -18.16 -10.38
CA LYS A 84 -4.20 -18.99 -10.26
C LYS A 84 -5.46 -18.23 -10.69
N LYS A 85 -5.50 -16.92 -10.42
CA LYS A 85 -6.63 -16.04 -10.77
C LYS A 85 -6.23 -14.57 -10.68
N MET A 86 -7.10 -13.69 -11.14
CA MET A 86 -6.98 -12.26 -10.97
C MET A 86 -7.32 -11.88 -9.51
N TRP A 87 -6.28 -11.62 -8.71
CA TRP A 87 -6.42 -11.24 -7.30
C TRP A 87 -6.91 -9.81 -7.16
N ARG A 88 -7.77 -9.57 -6.17
CA ARG A 88 -8.20 -8.20 -5.83
C ARG A 88 -7.05 -7.40 -5.25
N SER A 89 -7.21 -6.06 -5.28
CA SER A 89 -6.26 -5.17 -4.63
C SER A 89 -6.14 -5.45 -3.13
N PRO A 90 -4.93 -5.66 -2.61
CA PRO A 90 -4.73 -5.83 -1.18
C PRO A 90 -5.03 -4.54 -0.40
N ASN A 91 -5.02 -3.37 -1.05
CA ASN A 91 -5.38 -2.11 -0.40
C ASN A 91 -6.82 -2.12 0.11
N GLY A 92 -7.76 -2.60 -0.70
CA GLY A 92 -9.17 -2.75 -0.32
C GLY A 92 -9.35 -3.71 0.85
N THR A 93 -8.71 -4.88 0.77
CA THR A 93 -8.77 -5.91 1.83
C THR A 93 -8.24 -5.37 3.17
N ILE A 94 -7.08 -4.72 3.15
CA ILE A 94 -6.47 -4.16 4.37
C ILE A 94 -7.35 -3.06 4.96
N ARG A 95 -7.82 -2.10 4.14
CA ARG A 95 -8.68 -1.01 4.61
C ARG A 95 -9.98 -1.52 5.23
N ASN A 96 -10.61 -2.50 4.60
CA ASN A 96 -11.83 -3.10 5.13
C ASN A 96 -11.59 -3.82 6.48
N ILE A 97 -10.51 -4.56 6.60
CA ILE A 97 -10.16 -5.24 7.85
C ILE A 97 -9.85 -4.23 8.96
N LEU A 98 -9.19 -3.12 8.62
CA LEU A 98 -8.83 -2.07 9.58
C LEU A 98 -9.99 -1.13 9.93
N ASP A 99 -11.15 -1.25 9.27
CA ASP A 99 -12.29 -0.34 9.37
C ASP A 99 -11.89 1.13 9.12
N GLY A 100 -10.95 1.32 8.19
CA GLY A 100 -10.32 2.61 7.95
C GLY A 100 -10.99 3.39 6.83
N THR A 101 -11.06 4.71 7.02
CA THR A 101 -11.41 5.66 5.97
C THR A 101 -10.19 6.52 5.63
N VAL A 102 -9.90 6.67 4.34
CA VAL A 102 -8.77 7.49 3.87
C VAL A 102 -9.29 8.85 3.43
N PHE A 103 -8.87 9.89 4.13
CA PHE A 103 -9.07 11.27 3.71
C PHE A 103 -7.77 11.83 3.12
N ARG A 104 -7.88 12.40 1.92
CA ARG A 104 -6.76 13.07 1.27
C ARG A 104 -7.15 14.53 1.01
N GLN A 105 -6.39 15.44 1.60
CA GLN A 105 -6.53 16.86 1.34
C GLN A 105 -5.43 17.31 0.37
N PRO A 106 -5.76 18.04 -0.71
CA PRO A 106 -4.75 18.57 -1.60
C PRO A 106 -3.83 19.55 -0.86
N ILE A 107 -2.53 19.41 -1.08
CA ILE A 107 -1.53 20.36 -0.59
C ILE A 107 -1.28 21.38 -1.70
N ILE A 108 -1.67 22.64 -1.44
CA ILE A 108 -1.48 23.74 -2.37
C ILE A 108 -0.31 24.58 -1.91
N CYS A 109 0.79 24.54 -2.67
CA CYS A 109 1.97 25.35 -2.40
C CYS A 109 1.81 26.72 -3.07
N GLN A 110 1.94 27.79 -2.31
CA GLN A 110 1.78 29.15 -2.82
C GLN A 110 2.88 29.57 -3.81
N ASN A 111 4.06 29.00 -3.66
CA ASN A 111 5.23 29.30 -4.48
C ASN A 111 5.38 28.38 -5.72
N ILE A 112 4.44 27.47 -5.93
CA ILE A 112 4.43 26.59 -7.10
C ILE A 112 3.24 26.94 -7.98
N PRO A 113 3.46 27.34 -9.26
CA PRO A 113 2.38 27.66 -10.17
C PRO A 113 1.47 26.43 -10.37
N ARG A 114 0.17 26.65 -10.34
CA ARG A 114 -0.81 25.59 -10.63
C ARG A 114 -0.78 25.26 -12.12
N ILE A 115 -0.87 23.97 -12.44
CA ILE A 115 -0.95 23.51 -13.84
C ILE A 115 -2.21 24.07 -14.51
N VAL A 116 -3.35 24.03 -13.81
CA VAL A 116 -4.60 24.65 -14.25
C VAL A 116 -4.86 25.90 -13.45
N ARG A 117 -4.65 27.06 -14.05
CA ARG A 117 -4.67 28.37 -13.37
C ARG A 117 -6.03 28.74 -12.78
N THR A 118 -7.13 28.20 -13.32
CA THR A 118 -8.50 28.47 -12.91
C THR A 118 -8.97 27.60 -11.74
N TRP A 119 -8.17 26.66 -11.27
CA TRP A 119 -8.51 25.83 -10.12
C TRP A 119 -8.16 26.57 -8.82
N ASP A 120 -9.07 27.41 -8.36
CA ASP A 120 -8.88 28.22 -7.15
C ASP A 120 -9.30 27.50 -5.87
N TYR A 121 -10.11 26.46 -5.99
CA TYR A 121 -10.63 25.67 -4.88
C TYR A 121 -10.25 24.18 -5.01
N PRO A 122 -10.13 23.46 -3.89
CA PRO A 122 -9.95 22.02 -3.92
C PRO A 122 -11.11 21.30 -4.62
N ILE A 123 -10.80 20.39 -5.52
CA ILE A 123 -11.77 19.48 -6.14
C ILE A 123 -11.86 18.25 -5.26
N VAL A 124 -13.03 17.99 -4.68
CA VAL A 124 -13.27 16.83 -3.82
C VAL A 124 -14.00 15.76 -4.62
N CYS A 125 -13.39 14.58 -4.72
CA CYS A 125 -14.00 13.39 -5.32
C CYS A 125 -14.33 12.39 -4.23
N LEU A 126 -15.47 11.73 -4.32
CA LEU A 126 -15.88 10.65 -3.45
C LEU A 126 -15.93 9.35 -4.26
N LEU A 127 -15.21 8.33 -3.79
CA LEU A 127 -15.22 6.99 -4.35
C LEU A 127 -16.04 6.07 -3.47
N TYR A 128 -17.07 5.45 -4.05
CA TYR A 128 -18.07 4.71 -3.28
C TYR A 128 -17.74 3.24 -3.04
N THR A 129 -17.02 2.56 -3.92
CA THR A 129 -16.97 1.09 -3.91
C THR A 129 -15.58 0.49 -4.08
N SER A 130 -14.66 1.16 -4.72
CA SER A 130 -13.31 0.67 -4.94
C SER A 130 -12.33 1.83 -5.04
N ASP A 131 -11.07 1.52 -4.91
CA ASP A 131 -10.04 2.51 -5.18
C ASP A 131 -9.98 2.71 -6.71
N ALA A 132 -10.29 3.90 -7.20
CA ALA A 132 -10.24 4.20 -8.63
C ALA A 132 -8.84 4.00 -9.24
N ALA A 133 -7.81 3.89 -8.42
CA ALA A 133 -6.47 3.50 -8.85
C ALA A 133 -6.39 2.01 -9.21
N ASP A 134 -7.35 1.22 -8.74
CA ASP A 134 -7.41 -0.22 -8.99
C ASP A 134 -8.31 -0.57 -10.19
N ASP A 135 -9.09 0.40 -10.69
CA ASP A 135 -10.02 0.24 -11.81
C ASP A 135 -9.54 0.90 -13.12
N CYS A 136 -8.32 1.46 -13.15
CA CYS A 136 -7.71 2.11 -14.33
C CYS A 136 -6.58 1.30 -14.92
#